data_7c43fcf474f9f11fd9bcf7105a83c231
#
_entry.id   7c43fcf474f9f11fd9bcf7105a83c231
#
_cell.length_a   1.000
_cell.length_b   1.000
_cell.length_c   1.000
_cell.angle_alpha   90.00
_cell.angle_beta   90.00
_cell.angle_gamma   90.00
#
_symmetry.space_group_name_H-M   'P 1'
#
loop_
_entity.id
_entity.type
_entity.pdbx_description
1 polymer ?
#
loop_
_entity_poly.entity_id
_entity_poly.type
_entity_poly.pdbx_seq_one_letter_code
_entity_poly.pdbx_strand_id
1 'polypeptide(L)'
;MTQNDIHKDDTSATEATASGIYLSGGRHKEVEGEVKFWLSRITTRTDGSDTVETISSPIFPHGFAADPNNHNRVAAFTKIGPDAVVFNMEKFQAVKTIVANPGRLFYGHGAFSTDGKLLYTTETNIENSKGYIGIRDAKTLDYFGDFLSYGHHPHDCLLRNNGKTLVVTNGGNNTTSGELGNLSYIDIETQKLITQHKIKDGRFNAGHVEIDESGNALVISAPRRGLSENHLGAIHISKAKKSLKRSSSLSKIINKIIGEALSGLIVAKHNLLLVTHPAANMVTCWDLDLLKCRKVLKLPFPRGLALNSDQSEFIISFGSNIAVKRYQIRSLKEVENSLIENTGISGSHLVNWLAFQKG
;
A
#
# COMPACT_ATOMS: atom_id res chain seq x y z
N MET A 1 -39.23 -13.75 -58.42
CA MET A 1 -39.21 -13.88 -56.97
C MET A 1 -37.75 -14.03 -56.55
N THR A 2 -37.13 -12.94 -56.22
CA THR A 2 -35.73 -12.85 -55.80
C THR A 2 -35.73 -12.59 -54.28
N GLN A 3 -35.22 -13.58 -53.51
CA GLN A 3 -34.99 -13.47 -52.08
C GLN A 3 -33.73 -12.61 -51.85
N ASN A 4 -33.91 -11.51 -51.12
CA ASN A 4 -32.81 -10.71 -50.56
C ASN A 4 -32.37 -11.37 -49.26
N ASP A 5 -31.17 -11.94 -49.26
CA ASP A 5 -30.45 -12.33 -48.04
C ASP A 5 -29.91 -11.06 -47.37
N ILE A 6 -30.48 -10.74 -46.21
CA ILE A 6 -29.95 -9.72 -45.30
C ILE A 6 -28.85 -10.39 -44.47
N HIS A 7 -27.60 -10.12 -44.84
CA HIS A 7 -26.47 -10.34 -43.94
C HIS A 7 -26.65 -9.45 -42.71
N LYS A 8 -26.97 -10.07 -41.58
CA LYS A 8 -26.77 -9.47 -40.26
C LYS A 8 -25.26 -9.56 -39.95
N ASP A 9 -24.59 -8.43 -40.03
CA ASP A 9 -23.30 -8.25 -39.41
C ASP A 9 -23.49 -8.32 -37.89
N ASP A 10 -23.17 -9.49 -37.33
CA ASP A 10 -23.12 -9.73 -35.87
C ASP A 10 -21.76 -9.25 -35.38
N THR A 11 -21.57 -7.93 -35.33
CA THR A 11 -20.46 -7.34 -34.59
C THR A 11 -20.77 -7.42 -33.10
N SER A 12 -20.58 -8.59 -32.50
CA SER A 12 -20.48 -8.69 -31.05
C SER A 12 -19.23 -7.92 -30.63
N ALA A 13 -19.41 -6.67 -30.22
CA ALA A 13 -18.39 -5.92 -29.55
C ALA A 13 -18.04 -6.70 -28.29
N THR A 14 -16.88 -7.36 -28.29
CA THR A 14 -16.34 -7.99 -27.09
C THR A 14 -16.18 -6.88 -26.06
N GLU A 15 -16.98 -6.93 -24.98
CA GLU A 15 -16.83 -5.97 -23.88
C GLU A 15 -15.37 -5.97 -23.42
N ALA A 16 -14.75 -4.79 -23.42
CA ALA A 16 -13.36 -4.62 -23.05
C ALA A 16 -13.13 -5.04 -21.59
N THR A 17 -12.34 -6.09 -21.40
CA THR A 17 -12.08 -6.65 -20.08
C THR A 17 -11.13 -5.75 -19.27
N ALA A 18 -11.48 -5.46 -18.02
CA ALA A 18 -10.60 -4.74 -17.10
C ALA A 18 -9.32 -5.54 -16.83
N SER A 19 -8.17 -4.95 -17.11
CA SER A 19 -6.85 -5.51 -16.79
C SER A 19 -6.42 -5.19 -15.36
N GLY A 20 -6.98 -4.13 -14.78
CA GLY A 20 -6.80 -3.73 -13.39
C GLY A 20 -7.81 -2.66 -12.97
N ILE A 21 -8.18 -2.67 -11.68
CA ILE A 21 -8.93 -1.60 -11.02
C ILE A 21 -8.09 -1.14 -9.84
N TYR A 22 -7.70 0.12 -9.84
CA TYR A 22 -6.77 0.65 -8.85
C TYR A 22 -7.43 1.72 -8.00
N LEU A 23 -7.21 1.65 -6.69
CA LEU A 23 -7.69 2.63 -5.71
C LEU A 23 -6.53 3.41 -5.13
N SER A 24 -6.74 4.70 -4.91
CA SER A 24 -5.80 5.57 -4.19
C SER A 24 -6.51 6.79 -3.63
N GLY A 25 -5.93 7.39 -2.59
CA GLY A 25 -6.41 8.64 -2.03
C GLY A 25 -5.91 9.87 -2.80
N GLY A 26 -6.71 10.92 -2.79
CA GLY A 26 -6.33 12.23 -3.29
C GLY A 26 -6.67 13.34 -2.30
N ARG A 27 -5.93 14.44 -2.41
CA ARG A 27 -6.18 15.67 -1.64
C ARG A 27 -5.80 16.91 -2.45
N HIS A 28 -6.54 17.96 -2.22
CA HIS A 28 -6.23 19.29 -2.74
C HIS A 28 -6.47 20.34 -1.64
N LYS A 29 -5.61 21.33 -1.59
CA LYS A 29 -5.79 22.50 -0.72
C LYS A 29 -6.33 23.64 -1.57
N GLU A 30 -7.55 24.07 -1.27
CA GLU A 30 -8.18 25.23 -1.91
C GLU A 30 -7.46 26.52 -1.54
N VAL A 31 -7.66 27.55 -2.35
CA VAL A 31 -7.06 28.89 -2.14
C VAL A 31 -7.41 29.46 -0.77
N GLU A 32 -8.61 29.19 -0.28
CA GLU A 32 -9.12 29.63 1.03
C GLU A 32 -8.61 28.79 2.22
N GLY A 33 -7.76 27.77 1.95
CA GLY A 33 -7.14 26.94 2.97
C GLY A 33 -7.91 25.67 3.34
N GLU A 34 -9.12 25.47 2.82
CA GLU A 34 -9.87 24.22 2.96
C GLU A 34 -9.13 23.08 2.25
N VAL A 35 -9.04 21.91 2.89
CA VAL A 35 -8.45 20.70 2.29
C VAL A 35 -9.55 19.72 1.97
N LYS A 36 -9.72 19.41 0.68
CA LYS A 36 -10.64 18.40 0.20
C LYS A 36 -9.94 17.09 -0.03
N PHE A 37 -10.62 16.00 0.30
CA PHE A 37 -10.14 14.63 0.11
C PHE A 37 -11.09 13.84 -0.77
N TRP A 38 -10.54 12.86 -1.48
CA TRP A 38 -11.33 11.94 -2.29
C TRP A 38 -10.67 10.58 -2.41
N LEU A 39 -11.46 9.60 -2.82
CA LEU A 39 -11.00 8.31 -3.31
C LEU A 39 -11.03 8.33 -4.83
N SER A 40 -9.94 7.97 -5.47
CA SER A 40 -9.84 7.76 -6.92
C SER A 40 -9.91 6.28 -7.24
N ARG A 41 -10.65 5.95 -8.32
CA ARG A 41 -10.70 4.63 -8.94
C ARG A 41 -10.25 4.75 -10.39
N ILE A 42 -9.18 4.03 -10.76
CA ILE A 42 -8.69 3.94 -12.14
C ILE A 42 -8.99 2.53 -12.63
N THR A 43 -9.71 2.42 -13.74
CA THR A 43 -9.92 1.14 -14.42
C THR A 43 -9.11 1.14 -15.71
N THR A 44 -8.15 0.22 -15.81
CA THR A 44 -7.39 -0.02 -17.04
C THR A 44 -8.02 -1.17 -17.81
N ARG A 45 -8.07 -1.05 -19.15
CA ARG A 45 -8.67 -2.06 -20.03
C ARG A 45 -7.69 -2.50 -21.10
N THR A 46 -7.96 -3.70 -21.64
CA THR A 46 -7.11 -4.31 -22.68
C THR A 46 -7.16 -3.57 -24.01
N ASP A 47 -8.23 -2.82 -24.27
CA ASP A 47 -8.41 -2.01 -25.48
C ASP A 47 -7.95 -0.54 -25.33
N GLY A 48 -7.45 -0.18 -24.12
CA GLY A 48 -6.99 1.18 -23.82
C GLY A 48 -8.10 2.17 -23.47
N SER A 49 -9.37 1.74 -23.35
CA SER A 49 -10.49 2.59 -22.90
C SER A 49 -10.47 2.79 -21.38
N ASP A 50 -9.35 3.28 -20.87
CA ASP A 50 -9.11 3.48 -19.45
C ASP A 50 -10.01 4.58 -18.86
N THR A 51 -10.48 4.42 -17.62
CA THR A 51 -11.36 5.41 -16.97
C THR A 51 -10.84 5.82 -15.59
N VAL A 52 -11.15 7.07 -15.22
CA VAL A 52 -10.85 7.64 -13.90
C VAL A 52 -12.15 8.16 -13.29
N GLU A 53 -12.42 7.75 -12.06
CA GLU A 53 -13.55 8.21 -11.27
C GLU A 53 -13.08 8.68 -9.90
N THR A 54 -13.72 9.69 -9.35
CA THR A 54 -13.41 10.21 -8.02
C THR A 54 -14.69 10.43 -7.21
N ILE A 55 -14.61 10.15 -5.90
CA ILE A 55 -15.69 10.47 -4.96
C ILE A 55 -15.14 11.19 -3.74
N SER A 56 -15.91 12.10 -3.17
CA SER A 56 -15.54 12.80 -1.94
C SER A 56 -15.29 11.83 -0.79
N SER A 57 -14.30 12.14 0.02
CA SER A 57 -13.93 11.37 1.22
C SER A 57 -13.82 12.30 2.42
N PRO A 58 -14.32 11.91 3.61
CA PRO A 58 -14.15 12.70 4.83
C PRO A 58 -12.72 12.68 5.38
N ILE A 59 -11.88 11.76 4.90
CA ILE A 59 -10.47 11.64 5.28
C ILE A 59 -9.59 11.61 4.04
N PHE A 60 -8.28 11.84 4.20
CA PHE A 60 -7.30 11.50 3.18
C PHE A 60 -7.02 9.98 3.21
N PRO A 61 -7.56 9.18 2.27
CA PRO A 61 -7.35 7.73 2.25
C PRO A 61 -5.86 7.41 2.05
N HIS A 62 -5.28 6.64 2.97
CA HIS A 62 -3.87 6.25 2.92
C HIS A 62 -3.70 4.74 2.73
N GLY A 63 -4.01 3.92 3.73
CA GLY A 63 -4.02 2.47 3.62
C GLY A 63 -5.41 1.92 3.31
N PHE A 64 -5.48 0.74 2.72
CA PHE A 64 -6.73 0.10 2.31
C PHE A 64 -6.77 -1.35 2.77
N ALA A 65 -7.96 -1.81 3.16
CA ALA A 65 -8.23 -3.22 3.46
C ALA A 65 -9.55 -3.64 2.80
N ALA A 66 -9.52 -4.72 2.03
CA ALA A 66 -10.71 -5.30 1.41
C ALA A 66 -11.37 -6.31 2.35
N ASP A 67 -12.70 -6.29 2.42
CA ASP A 67 -13.48 -7.26 3.19
C ASP A 67 -13.57 -8.59 2.40
N PRO A 68 -13.01 -9.70 2.89
CA PRO A 68 -13.02 -10.95 2.16
C PRO A 68 -14.43 -11.56 1.99
N ASN A 69 -15.40 -11.17 2.83
CA ASN A 69 -16.77 -11.63 2.75
C ASN A 69 -17.68 -10.69 1.96
N ASN A 70 -17.22 -9.50 1.61
CA ASN A 70 -17.99 -8.53 0.85
C ASN A 70 -17.08 -7.78 -0.14
N HIS A 71 -16.98 -8.32 -1.35
CA HIS A 71 -16.13 -7.78 -2.42
C HIS A 71 -16.44 -6.32 -2.82
N ASN A 72 -17.55 -5.77 -2.37
CA ASN A 72 -17.90 -4.37 -2.61
C ASN A 72 -17.57 -3.47 -1.41
N ARG A 73 -16.83 -3.96 -0.41
CA ARG A 73 -16.53 -3.22 0.81
C ARG A 73 -15.04 -3.06 1.00
N VAL A 74 -14.59 -1.81 1.16
CA VAL A 74 -13.20 -1.49 1.47
C VAL A 74 -13.14 -0.52 2.65
N ALA A 75 -12.28 -0.80 3.61
CA ALA A 75 -11.90 0.15 4.66
C ALA A 75 -10.68 0.93 4.21
N ALA A 76 -10.70 2.25 4.37
CA ALA A 76 -9.58 3.14 4.14
C ALA A 76 -9.21 3.87 5.43
N PHE A 77 -7.92 3.96 5.70
CA PHE A 77 -7.38 4.53 6.93
C PHE A 77 -6.66 5.84 6.65
N THR A 78 -6.72 6.78 7.57
CA THR A 78 -5.87 7.95 7.52
C THR A 78 -4.42 7.60 7.91
N LYS A 79 -3.44 8.32 7.37
CA LYS A 79 -2.02 8.09 7.73
C LYS A 79 -1.77 8.32 9.22
N ILE A 80 -2.32 9.41 9.76
CA ILE A 80 -2.33 9.74 11.20
C ILE A 80 -3.59 10.56 11.45
N GLY A 81 -4.50 10.04 12.25
CA GLY A 81 -5.72 10.79 12.57
C GLY A 81 -6.77 9.94 13.28
N PRO A 82 -7.86 10.58 13.72
CA PRO A 82 -8.88 9.92 14.52
C PRO A 82 -9.81 9.02 13.70
N ASP A 83 -9.85 9.15 12.37
CA ASP A 83 -10.89 8.56 11.55
C ASP A 83 -10.34 7.59 10.50
N ALA A 84 -11.15 6.57 10.21
CA ALA A 84 -11.09 5.70 9.04
C ALA A 84 -12.47 5.64 8.39
N VAL A 85 -12.57 5.22 7.14
CA VAL A 85 -13.82 5.24 6.38
C VAL A 85 -14.02 3.93 5.64
N VAL A 86 -15.24 3.43 5.67
CA VAL A 86 -15.67 2.30 4.83
C VAL A 86 -16.37 2.84 3.58
N PHE A 87 -15.96 2.33 2.42
CA PHE A 87 -16.56 2.61 1.12
C PHE A 87 -17.31 1.39 0.60
N ASN A 88 -18.41 1.65 -0.10
CA ASN A 88 -19.08 0.69 -0.98
C ASN A 88 -18.56 0.90 -2.39
N MET A 89 -17.92 -0.11 -2.98
CA MET A 89 -17.24 0.00 -4.28
C MET A 89 -18.20 -0.14 -5.47
N GLU A 90 -19.34 -0.83 -5.31
CA GLU A 90 -20.38 -0.92 -6.31
C GLU A 90 -21.08 0.43 -6.51
N LYS A 91 -21.55 1.03 -5.41
CA LYS A 91 -22.17 2.36 -5.41
C LYS A 91 -21.15 3.49 -5.51
N PHE A 92 -19.88 3.18 -5.33
CA PHE A 92 -18.74 4.07 -5.28
C PHE A 92 -18.99 5.28 -4.37
N GLN A 93 -19.23 5.01 -3.08
CA GLN A 93 -19.55 6.04 -2.07
C GLN A 93 -19.01 5.66 -0.68
N ALA A 94 -18.71 6.67 0.15
CA ALA A 94 -18.45 6.47 1.57
C ALA A 94 -19.74 6.06 2.29
N VAL A 95 -19.68 5.03 3.15
CA VAL A 95 -20.87 4.50 3.84
C VAL A 95 -20.82 4.60 5.35
N LYS A 96 -19.62 4.59 5.94
CA LYS A 96 -19.47 4.68 7.42
C LYS A 96 -18.09 5.20 7.80
N THR A 97 -18.05 6.12 8.76
CA THR A 97 -16.81 6.54 9.43
C THR A 97 -16.57 5.66 10.67
N ILE A 98 -15.33 5.28 10.87
CA ILE A 98 -14.83 4.57 12.05
C ILE A 98 -14.00 5.57 12.84
N VAL A 99 -14.29 5.73 14.14
CA VAL A 99 -13.52 6.60 15.02
C VAL A 99 -12.54 5.75 15.84
N ALA A 100 -11.32 6.24 15.99
CA ALA A 100 -10.32 5.60 16.85
C ALA A 100 -10.77 5.60 18.31
N ASN A 101 -10.28 4.64 19.09
CA ASN A 101 -10.60 4.60 20.52
C ASN A 101 -10.08 5.85 21.25
N PRO A 102 -10.75 6.35 22.30
CA PRO A 102 -10.27 7.50 23.07
C PRO A 102 -8.81 7.37 23.48
N GLY A 103 -8.03 8.43 23.30
CA GLY A 103 -6.58 8.44 23.55
C GLY A 103 -5.72 7.76 22.48
N ARG A 104 -6.33 7.38 21.34
CA ARG A 104 -5.67 6.74 20.20
C ARG A 104 -5.86 7.53 18.91
N LEU A 105 -4.95 7.29 17.97
CA LEU A 105 -5.10 7.68 16.56
C LEU A 105 -4.86 6.44 15.70
N PHE A 106 -5.61 6.31 14.61
CA PHE A 106 -5.20 5.43 13.51
C PHE A 106 -3.85 5.87 12.96
N TYR A 107 -3.05 4.90 12.52
CA TYR A 107 -1.69 5.20 12.10
C TYR A 107 -1.31 4.56 10.76
N GLY A 108 -2.26 4.47 9.86
CA GLY A 108 -2.00 4.20 8.44
C GLY A 108 -2.79 3.03 7.84
N HIS A 109 -2.84 1.89 8.49
CA HIS A 109 -3.35 0.67 7.87
C HIS A 109 -4.25 -0.16 8.79
N GLY A 110 -4.86 -1.18 8.19
CA GLY A 110 -5.61 -2.23 8.86
C GLY A 110 -5.75 -3.44 7.95
N ALA A 111 -6.26 -4.54 8.51
CA ALA A 111 -6.49 -5.78 7.79
C ALA A 111 -7.76 -6.47 8.30
N PHE A 112 -8.61 -6.96 7.41
CA PHE A 112 -9.68 -7.87 7.80
C PHE A 112 -9.12 -9.24 8.14
N SER A 113 -9.72 -9.95 9.12
CA SER A 113 -9.43 -11.35 9.35
C SER A 113 -9.78 -12.18 8.12
N THR A 114 -9.13 -13.33 7.94
CA THR A 114 -9.37 -14.20 6.76
C THR A 114 -10.79 -14.76 6.70
N ASP A 115 -11.46 -14.89 7.84
CA ASP A 115 -12.87 -15.27 7.90
C ASP A 115 -13.83 -14.06 7.77
N GLY A 116 -13.30 -12.85 7.63
CA GLY A 116 -14.06 -11.61 7.46
C GLY A 116 -14.92 -11.20 8.66
N LYS A 117 -14.64 -11.73 9.86
CA LYS A 117 -15.41 -11.39 11.06
C LYS A 117 -14.85 -10.21 11.84
N LEU A 118 -13.53 -9.99 11.74
CA LEU A 118 -12.82 -8.94 12.47
C LEU A 118 -12.11 -8.00 11.52
N LEU A 119 -11.93 -6.75 11.96
CA LEU A 119 -11.08 -5.76 11.36
C LEU A 119 -10.01 -5.37 12.38
N TYR A 120 -8.74 -5.60 12.04
CA TYR A 120 -7.58 -5.16 12.80
C TYR A 120 -7.12 -3.80 12.30
N THR A 121 -6.80 -2.88 13.21
CA THR A 121 -6.39 -1.50 12.87
C THR A 121 -5.10 -1.13 13.58
N THR A 122 -4.14 -0.53 12.88
CA THR A 122 -2.94 0.04 13.52
C THR A 122 -3.31 1.33 14.24
N GLU A 123 -3.04 1.38 15.53
CA GLU A 123 -3.38 2.54 16.38
C GLU A 123 -2.19 2.93 17.26
N THR A 124 -1.99 4.23 17.44
CA THR A 124 -0.96 4.77 18.36
C THR A 124 -1.59 5.49 19.53
N ASN A 125 -1.06 5.32 20.71
CA ASN A 125 -1.45 6.08 21.88
C ASN A 125 -0.89 7.52 21.80
N ILE A 126 -1.72 8.51 22.04
CA ILE A 126 -1.39 9.94 21.86
C ILE A 126 -0.31 10.38 22.85
N GLU A 127 -0.35 9.89 24.10
CA GLU A 127 0.54 10.35 25.17
C GLU A 127 1.94 9.78 25.08
N ASN A 128 2.04 8.45 24.83
CA ASN A 128 3.31 7.74 24.95
C ASN A 128 3.79 7.07 23.65
N SER A 129 3.03 7.24 22.56
CA SER A 129 3.33 6.69 21.22
C SER A 129 3.38 5.16 21.14
N LYS A 130 2.99 4.44 22.21
CA LYS A 130 2.92 2.98 22.17
C LYS A 130 1.91 2.53 21.11
N GLY A 131 2.30 1.47 20.41
CA GLY A 131 1.50 0.91 19.33
C GLY A 131 0.54 -0.17 19.82
N TYR A 132 -0.64 -0.15 19.25
CA TYR A 132 -1.71 -1.11 19.50
C TYR A 132 -2.33 -1.57 18.19
N ILE A 133 -2.96 -2.73 18.25
CA ILE A 133 -3.82 -3.24 17.20
C ILE A 133 -5.24 -3.25 17.75
N GLY A 134 -6.07 -2.34 17.26
CA GLY A 134 -7.50 -2.32 17.59
C GLY A 134 -8.21 -3.50 16.93
N ILE A 135 -9.15 -4.09 17.63
CA ILE A 135 -9.99 -5.19 17.15
C ILE A 135 -11.43 -4.68 17.03
N ARG A 136 -12.03 -4.83 15.87
CA ARG A 136 -13.40 -4.40 15.61
C ARG A 136 -14.19 -5.52 14.96
N ASP A 137 -15.49 -5.55 15.23
CA ASP A 137 -16.42 -6.34 14.43
C ASP A 137 -16.38 -5.87 12.96
N ALA A 138 -16.17 -6.78 12.03
CA ALA A 138 -16.04 -6.41 10.63
C ALA A 138 -17.34 -5.84 10.03
N LYS A 139 -18.51 -6.27 10.50
CA LYS A 139 -19.83 -5.87 9.99
C LYS A 139 -20.31 -4.57 10.61
N THR A 140 -20.31 -4.49 11.95
CA THR A 140 -20.83 -3.33 12.70
C THR A 140 -19.78 -2.24 12.89
N LEU A 141 -18.49 -2.59 12.83
CA LEU A 141 -17.31 -1.76 13.10
C LEU A 141 -17.18 -1.36 14.57
N ASP A 142 -17.94 -2.01 15.46
CA ASP A 142 -17.87 -1.80 16.90
C ASP A 142 -16.51 -2.28 17.43
N TYR A 143 -15.97 -1.52 18.37
CA TYR A 143 -14.69 -1.83 18.99
C TYR A 143 -14.85 -2.95 20.04
N PHE A 144 -14.05 -4.01 19.92
CA PHE A 144 -14.06 -5.15 20.86
C PHE A 144 -12.90 -5.13 21.86
N GLY A 145 -11.83 -4.43 21.56
CA GLY A 145 -10.62 -4.40 22.38
C GLY A 145 -9.38 -4.15 21.57
N ASP A 146 -8.24 -4.32 22.19
CA ASP A 146 -6.93 -4.17 21.51
C ASP A 146 -5.86 -5.05 22.15
N PHE A 147 -4.73 -5.18 21.45
CA PHE A 147 -3.50 -5.75 21.97
C PHE A 147 -2.27 -4.95 21.49
N LEU A 148 -1.12 -5.20 22.09
CA LEU A 148 0.11 -4.47 21.76
C LEU A 148 0.62 -4.82 20.36
N SER A 149 1.06 -3.80 19.59
CA SER A 149 1.81 -4.00 18.34
C SER A 149 3.27 -4.37 18.58
N TYR A 150 3.71 -4.35 19.84
CA TYR A 150 5.08 -4.59 20.29
C TYR A 150 6.11 -3.58 19.78
N GLY A 151 5.68 -2.33 19.59
CA GLY A 151 6.54 -1.22 19.23
C GLY A 151 5.84 0.12 19.38
N HIS A 152 6.37 1.13 18.71
CA HIS A 152 5.87 2.48 18.70
C HIS A 152 5.50 2.89 17.28
N HIS A 153 4.40 3.64 17.13
CA HIS A 153 3.91 4.12 15.83
C HIS A 153 3.73 2.96 14.82
N PRO A 154 2.83 1.99 15.09
CA PRO A 154 2.56 0.89 14.17
C PRO A 154 1.96 1.44 12.89
N HIS A 155 2.57 1.17 11.73
CA HIS A 155 2.15 1.81 10.50
C HIS A 155 1.42 0.88 9.56
N ASP A 156 1.99 -0.28 9.27
CA ASP A 156 1.43 -1.23 8.32
C ASP A 156 1.23 -2.60 8.98
N CYS A 157 0.20 -3.33 8.54
CA CYS A 157 -0.07 -4.66 9.04
C CYS A 157 -0.67 -5.55 7.95
N LEU A 158 -0.31 -6.84 8.00
CA LEU A 158 -0.86 -7.86 7.11
C LEU A 158 -0.97 -9.21 7.81
N LEU A 159 -1.93 -10.02 7.38
CA LEU A 159 -2.15 -11.37 7.88
C LEU A 159 -1.32 -12.39 7.10
N ARG A 160 -0.81 -13.40 7.82
CA ARG A 160 -0.05 -14.52 7.27
C ARG A 160 -0.48 -15.84 7.93
N ASN A 161 -0.02 -16.96 7.37
CA ASN A 161 -0.30 -18.30 7.89
C ASN A 161 -1.83 -18.54 8.06
N ASN A 162 -2.60 -18.31 7.00
CA ASN A 162 -4.06 -18.43 7.01
C ASN A 162 -4.71 -17.63 8.16
N GLY A 163 -4.26 -16.39 8.37
CA GLY A 163 -4.81 -15.49 9.37
C GLY A 163 -4.34 -15.71 10.81
N LYS A 164 -3.45 -16.69 11.07
CA LYS A 164 -2.95 -16.98 12.42
C LYS A 164 -1.88 -16.03 12.91
N THR A 165 -1.22 -15.32 12.01
CA THR A 165 -0.14 -14.39 12.35
C THR A 165 -0.42 -13.02 11.78
N LEU A 166 -0.42 -12.00 12.64
CA LEU A 166 -0.40 -10.60 12.20
C LEU A 166 1.05 -10.12 12.18
N VAL A 167 1.48 -9.59 11.04
CA VAL A 167 2.79 -8.97 10.89
C VAL A 167 2.60 -7.46 10.89
N VAL A 168 3.37 -6.76 11.73
CA VAL A 168 3.20 -5.32 11.96
C VAL A 168 4.54 -4.61 11.85
N THR A 169 4.59 -3.52 11.08
CA THR A 169 5.71 -2.57 11.15
C THR A 169 5.45 -1.54 12.23
N ASN A 170 6.44 -1.33 13.08
CA ASN A 170 6.44 -0.27 14.09
C ASN A 170 7.55 0.73 13.73
N GLY A 171 7.21 1.99 13.47
CA GLY A 171 8.14 3.01 12.98
C GLY A 171 9.25 3.38 13.97
N GLY A 172 9.10 3.00 15.22
CA GLY A 172 9.95 3.44 16.31
C GLY A 172 9.60 4.86 16.78
N ASN A 173 10.20 5.30 17.86
CA ASN A 173 9.99 6.66 18.35
C ASN A 173 11.07 7.61 17.76
N ASN A 174 11.21 8.84 18.27
CA ASN A 174 12.23 9.77 17.80
C ASN A 174 13.66 9.23 18.06
N THR A 175 14.65 9.85 17.43
CA THR A 175 16.06 9.37 17.50
C THR A 175 16.66 9.44 18.89
N THR A 176 16.09 10.22 19.81
CA THR A 176 16.58 10.40 21.19
C THR A 176 16.02 9.37 22.16
N SER A 177 14.93 8.67 21.84
CA SER A 177 14.26 7.74 22.76
C SER A 177 14.86 6.34 22.81
N GLY A 178 15.75 5.98 21.90
CA GLY A 178 16.30 4.61 21.81
C GLY A 178 15.36 3.56 21.21
N GLU A 179 14.07 3.85 21.03
CA GLU A 179 13.06 2.91 20.51
C GLU A 179 13.17 2.78 19.00
N LEU A 180 13.78 1.69 18.56
CA LEU A 180 14.04 1.41 17.14
C LEU A 180 12.79 0.96 16.40
N GLY A 181 12.75 1.24 15.08
CA GLY A 181 11.79 0.62 14.18
C GLY A 181 11.94 -0.90 14.17
N ASN A 182 10.84 -1.62 14.00
CA ASN A 182 10.85 -3.08 14.00
C ASN A 182 9.72 -3.67 13.18
N LEU A 183 9.89 -4.96 12.84
CA LEU A 183 8.86 -5.82 12.26
C LEU A 183 8.50 -6.87 13.31
N SER A 184 7.26 -6.84 13.80
CA SER A 184 6.74 -7.77 14.81
C SER A 184 5.84 -8.82 14.14
N TYR A 185 6.00 -10.08 14.54
CA TYR A 185 5.12 -11.19 14.19
C TYR A 185 4.33 -11.58 15.44
N ILE A 186 3.02 -11.47 15.38
CA ILE A 186 2.12 -11.62 16.53
C ILE A 186 1.17 -12.78 16.26
N ASP A 187 1.03 -13.67 17.19
CA ASP A 187 0.03 -14.72 17.18
C ASP A 187 -1.36 -14.12 17.47
N ILE A 188 -2.31 -14.31 16.57
CA ILE A 188 -3.65 -13.68 16.66
C ILE A 188 -4.47 -14.26 17.80
N GLU A 189 -4.40 -15.58 18.02
CA GLU A 189 -5.22 -16.27 19.03
C GLU A 189 -4.77 -15.88 20.45
N THR A 190 -3.47 -15.91 20.70
CA THR A 190 -2.91 -15.58 22.01
C THR A 190 -2.54 -14.12 22.20
N GLN A 191 -2.55 -13.32 21.09
CA GLN A 191 -2.14 -11.92 21.05
C GLN A 191 -0.70 -11.68 21.51
N LYS A 192 0.15 -12.74 21.50
CA LYS A 192 1.53 -12.70 21.98
C LYS A 192 2.52 -12.55 20.83
N LEU A 193 3.64 -11.91 21.15
CA LEU A 193 4.77 -11.78 20.22
C LEU A 193 5.40 -13.15 19.94
N ILE A 194 5.41 -13.56 18.67
CA ILE A 194 6.13 -14.75 18.21
C ILE A 194 7.61 -14.42 18.03
N THR A 195 7.91 -13.36 17.30
CA THR A 195 9.27 -12.88 17.05
C THR A 195 9.26 -11.42 16.60
N GLN A 196 10.40 -10.76 16.75
CA GLN A 196 10.57 -9.37 16.34
C GLN A 196 11.93 -9.16 15.69
N HIS A 197 11.94 -8.42 14.58
CA HIS A 197 13.16 -8.03 13.87
C HIS A 197 13.34 -6.52 13.93
N LYS A 198 14.31 -6.06 14.72
CA LYS A 198 14.63 -4.62 14.87
C LYS A 198 15.46 -4.12 13.69
N ILE A 199 15.18 -2.91 13.24
CA ILE A 199 16.05 -2.17 12.31
C ILE A 199 17.22 -1.62 13.13
N LYS A 200 18.39 -2.25 13.00
CA LYS A 200 19.57 -1.93 13.82
C LYS A 200 20.10 -0.51 13.62
N ASP A 201 19.97 0.02 12.40
CA ASP A 201 20.37 1.39 12.10
C ASP A 201 19.25 2.36 12.54
N GLY A 202 19.48 3.02 13.64
CA GLY A 202 18.53 3.93 14.26
C GLY A 202 18.16 5.17 13.44
N ARG A 203 18.73 5.33 12.25
CA ARG A 203 18.35 6.42 11.33
C ARG A 203 17.08 6.11 10.54
N PHE A 204 16.61 4.87 10.52
CA PHE A 204 15.48 4.42 9.72
C PHE A 204 14.29 4.01 10.58
N ASN A 205 13.09 4.31 10.08
CA ASN A 205 11.85 3.75 10.62
C ASN A 205 11.56 2.37 9.97
N ALA A 206 10.52 1.68 10.44
CA ALA A 206 9.84 0.62 9.70
C ALA A 206 8.53 1.20 9.17
N GLY A 207 8.48 1.46 7.87
CA GLY A 207 7.30 1.99 7.17
C GLY A 207 6.39 0.86 6.71
N HIS A 208 6.32 0.61 5.40
CA HIS A 208 5.47 -0.43 4.84
C HIS A 208 6.17 -1.78 4.78
N VAL A 209 5.37 -2.85 4.71
CA VAL A 209 5.85 -4.23 4.58
C VAL A 209 5.14 -4.98 3.47
N GLU A 210 5.94 -5.72 2.69
CA GLU A 210 5.46 -6.75 1.78
C GLU A 210 6.08 -8.09 2.18
N ILE A 211 5.30 -9.18 2.09
CA ILE A 211 5.81 -10.52 2.39
C ILE A 211 5.30 -11.48 1.32
N ASP A 212 6.21 -12.18 0.66
CA ASP A 212 5.87 -13.22 -0.30
C ASP A 212 5.44 -14.54 0.37
N GLU A 213 4.97 -15.49 -0.43
CA GLU A 213 4.54 -16.82 0.05
C GLU A 213 5.68 -17.61 0.71
N SER A 214 6.92 -17.39 0.30
CA SER A 214 8.12 -18.01 0.90
C SER A 214 8.50 -17.39 2.24
N GLY A 215 7.81 -16.32 2.66
CA GLY A 215 8.10 -15.61 3.91
C GLY A 215 9.28 -14.63 3.81
N ASN A 216 9.71 -14.27 2.59
CA ASN A 216 10.63 -13.16 2.42
C ASN A 216 9.88 -11.86 2.70
N ALA A 217 10.42 -11.03 3.61
CA ALA A 217 9.82 -9.75 3.95
C ALA A 217 10.66 -8.59 3.41
N LEU A 218 9.98 -7.65 2.75
CA LEU A 218 10.50 -6.35 2.37
C LEU A 218 9.96 -5.31 3.35
N VAL A 219 10.82 -4.60 4.04
CA VAL A 219 10.45 -3.40 4.81
C VAL A 219 11.06 -2.18 4.15
N ILE A 220 10.23 -1.25 3.74
CA ILE A 220 10.66 0.03 3.19
C ILE A 220 10.61 1.10 4.27
N SER A 221 11.61 1.97 4.26
CA SER A 221 11.90 2.86 5.37
C SER A 221 12.10 4.29 4.91
N ALA A 222 11.56 5.20 5.70
CA ALA A 222 11.87 6.62 5.65
C ALA A 222 12.94 6.99 6.69
N PRO A 223 13.52 8.20 6.63
CA PRO A 223 14.23 8.77 7.74
C PRO A 223 13.39 8.74 9.01
N ARG A 224 14.00 8.30 10.11
CA ARG A 224 13.29 8.20 11.40
C ARG A 224 12.88 9.57 11.90
N ARG A 225 11.77 9.64 12.60
CA ARG A 225 11.22 10.87 13.21
C ARG A 225 12.30 11.61 14.00
N GLY A 226 12.41 12.91 13.76
CA GLY A 226 13.47 13.78 14.32
C GLY A 226 14.68 13.96 13.42
N LEU A 227 14.77 13.24 12.31
CA LEU A 227 15.76 13.49 11.25
C LEU A 227 15.13 14.32 10.13
N SER A 228 15.98 15.03 9.39
CA SER A 228 15.56 15.75 8.17
C SER A 228 15.01 14.78 7.12
N GLU A 229 13.97 15.17 6.39
CA GLU A 229 13.44 14.43 5.24
C GLU A 229 14.48 14.25 4.10
N ASN A 230 15.56 15.03 4.12
CA ASN A 230 16.68 14.90 3.19
C ASN A 230 17.69 13.80 3.56
N HIS A 231 17.50 13.13 4.72
CA HIS A 231 18.28 11.94 5.04
C HIS A 231 17.88 10.78 4.11
N LEU A 232 18.74 9.77 4.05
CA LEU A 232 18.51 8.61 3.20
C LEU A 232 17.33 7.77 3.73
N GLY A 233 16.51 7.27 2.81
CA GLY A 233 15.62 6.14 3.05
C GLY A 233 16.37 4.81 2.95
N ALA A 234 15.66 3.71 3.19
CA ALA A 234 16.27 2.38 3.13
C ALA A 234 15.28 1.28 2.69
N ILE A 235 15.89 0.20 2.20
CA ILE A 235 15.24 -1.06 1.88
C ILE A 235 15.84 -2.11 2.80
N HIS A 236 15.00 -2.78 3.59
CA HIS A 236 15.41 -3.86 4.47
C HIS A 236 14.74 -5.15 4.01
N ILE A 237 15.50 -6.22 3.94
CA ILE A 237 15.00 -7.52 3.48
C ILE A 237 15.31 -8.57 4.54
N SER A 238 14.32 -9.41 4.82
CA SER A 238 14.46 -10.64 5.59
C SER A 238 14.16 -11.83 4.67
N LYS A 239 15.05 -12.80 4.61
CA LYS A 239 14.82 -14.07 3.92
C LYS A 239 14.23 -15.07 4.91
N ALA A 240 13.04 -15.63 4.60
CA ALA A 240 12.41 -16.70 5.37
C ALA A 240 12.44 -16.49 6.90
N LYS A 241 11.91 -15.36 7.36
CA LYS A 241 11.84 -14.98 8.80
C LYS A 241 13.20 -14.78 9.50
N LYS A 242 14.30 -14.67 8.76
CA LYS A 242 15.60 -14.29 9.33
C LYS A 242 15.64 -12.80 9.66
N SER A 243 16.69 -12.35 10.34
CA SER A 243 16.87 -10.94 10.70
C SER A 243 16.82 -10.02 9.47
N LEU A 244 16.21 -8.85 9.63
CA LEU A 244 16.21 -7.79 8.62
C LEU A 244 17.64 -7.34 8.33
N LYS A 245 18.01 -7.35 7.05
CA LYS A 245 19.29 -6.83 6.58
C LYS A 245 19.04 -5.68 5.63
N ARG A 246 19.70 -4.54 5.85
CA ARG A 246 19.77 -3.49 4.85
C ARG A 246 20.50 -4.03 3.62
N SER A 247 19.93 -3.79 2.45
CA SER A 247 20.60 -4.17 1.21
C SER A 247 21.90 -3.36 1.05
N SER A 248 23.05 -4.00 1.28
CA SER A 248 24.37 -3.35 1.29
C SER A 248 25.08 -3.36 -0.06
N SER A 249 24.63 -4.19 -1.00
CA SER A 249 25.21 -4.26 -2.37
C SER A 249 24.96 -3.02 -3.25
N LEU A 250 24.48 -1.96 -2.64
CA LEU A 250 23.82 -0.80 -3.21
C LEU A 250 24.64 0.48 -3.12
N SER A 251 25.91 0.41 -2.72
CA SER A 251 26.68 1.59 -2.34
C SER A 251 26.58 2.79 -3.30
N LYS A 252 26.50 2.54 -4.61
CA LYS A 252 26.37 3.63 -5.60
C LYS A 252 24.94 4.17 -5.77
N ILE A 253 23.90 3.37 -5.48
CA ILE A 253 22.50 3.76 -5.67
C ILE A 253 21.90 4.17 -4.33
N ILE A 254 22.20 3.47 -3.24
CA ILE A 254 21.73 3.80 -1.89
C ILE A 254 22.07 5.22 -1.47
N ASN A 255 23.26 5.70 -1.78
CA ASN A 255 23.66 7.07 -1.48
C ASN A 255 22.89 8.13 -2.29
N LYS A 256 22.03 7.70 -3.22
CA LYS A 256 21.14 8.56 -4.00
C LYS A 256 19.66 8.44 -3.58
N ILE A 257 19.33 7.52 -2.68
CA ILE A 257 17.98 7.36 -2.13
C ILE A 257 17.78 8.41 -1.04
N ILE A 258 17.53 9.64 -1.44
CA ILE A 258 17.21 10.74 -0.54
C ILE A 258 15.72 10.63 -0.17
N GLY A 259 15.41 10.88 1.09
CA GLY A 259 14.05 10.83 1.60
C GLY A 259 13.53 9.40 1.80
N GLU A 260 12.22 9.25 1.80
CA GLU A 260 11.58 7.96 2.03
C GLU A 260 11.70 7.00 0.84
N ALA A 261 11.88 5.71 1.11
CA ALA A 261 11.37 4.66 0.25
C ALA A 261 9.88 4.56 0.57
N LEU A 262 9.00 4.72 -0.43
CA LEU A 262 7.58 4.96 -0.15
C LEU A 262 6.70 3.75 -0.39
N SER A 263 6.77 3.13 -1.56
CA SER A 263 5.99 1.96 -1.92
C SER A 263 6.91 0.86 -2.43
N GLY A 264 6.60 -0.39 -2.11
CA GLY A 264 7.38 -1.53 -2.56
C GLY A 264 6.49 -2.71 -2.93
N LEU A 265 6.96 -3.55 -3.84
CA LEU A 265 6.30 -4.78 -4.26
C LEU A 265 7.31 -5.90 -4.40
N ILE A 266 6.98 -7.08 -3.88
CA ILE A 266 7.66 -8.33 -4.17
C ILE A 266 6.90 -9.06 -5.29
N VAL A 267 7.56 -9.31 -6.41
CA VAL A 267 7.01 -10.09 -7.53
C VAL A 267 7.80 -11.40 -7.63
N ALA A 268 7.53 -12.31 -6.70
CA ALA A 268 8.30 -13.55 -6.51
C ALA A 268 8.37 -14.40 -7.78
N LYS A 269 7.26 -14.52 -8.53
CA LYS A 269 7.16 -15.23 -9.82
C LYS A 269 8.20 -14.76 -10.86
N HIS A 270 8.65 -13.50 -10.75
CA HIS A 270 9.61 -12.88 -11.66
C HIS A 270 10.97 -12.59 -11.00
N ASN A 271 11.17 -13.06 -9.77
CA ASN A 271 12.36 -12.78 -8.98
C ASN A 271 12.68 -11.28 -8.94
N LEU A 272 11.65 -10.46 -8.73
CA LEU A 272 11.71 -9.01 -8.86
C LEU A 272 11.22 -8.32 -7.58
N LEU A 273 11.92 -7.26 -7.21
CA LEU A 273 11.55 -6.33 -6.18
C LEU A 273 11.51 -4.93 -6.78
N LEU A 274 10.43 -4.21 -6.55
CA LEU A 274 10.24 -2.82 -7.02
C LEU A 274 10.09 -1.90 -5.82
N VAL A 275 10.73 -0.72 -5.85
CA VAL A 275 10.60 0.28 -4.79
C VAL A 275 10.61 1.70 -5.39
N THR A 276 9.65 2.53 -4.98
CA THR A 276 9.59 3.95 -5.33
C THR A 276 10.37 4.82 -4.37
N HIS A 277 11.03 5.85 -4.91
CA HIS A 277 11.80 6.85 -4.15
C HIS A 277 11.41 8.24 -4.63
N PRO A 278 10.37 8.87 -4.03
CA PRO A 278 9.81 10.13 -4.52
C PRO A 278 10.83 11.26 -4.60
N ALA A 279 11.52 11.57 -3.51
CA ALA A 279 12.49 12.66 -3.46
C ALA A 279 13.71 12.44 -4.37
N ALA A 280 14.03 11.16 -4.68
CA ALA A 280 15.11 10.79 -5.59
C ALA A 280 14.66 10.70 -7.05
N ASN A 281 13.37 10.93 -7.35
CA ASN A 281 12.80 10.86 -8.70
C ASN A 281 13.12 9.55 -9.43
N MET A 282 12.98 8.41 -8.73
CA MET A 282 13.31 7.12 -9.32
C MET A 282 12.50 5.97 -8.74
N VAL A 283 12.36 4.91 -9.55
CA VAL A 283 11.94 3.58 -9.11
C VAL A 283 13.11 2.63 -9.30
N THR A 284 13.44 1.87 -8.27
CA THR A 284 14.50 0.87 -8.31
C THR A 284 13.92 -0.51 -8.48
N CYS A 285 14.48 -1.27 -9.43
CA CYS A 285 14.10 -2.64 -9.76
C CYS A 285 15.25 -3.58 -9.39
N TRP A 286 14.99 -4.58 -8.56
CA TRP A 286 15.99 -5.43 -7.95
C TRP A 286 15.77 -6.88 -8.28
N ASP A 287 16.84 -7.62 -8.36
CA ASP A 287 16.82 -9.07 -8.25
C ASP A 287 16.53 -9.47 -6.80
N LEU A 288 15.46 -10.20 -6.56
CA LEU A 288 15.04 -10.58 -5.20
C LEU A 288 16.02 -11.55 -4.53
N ASP A 289 16.64 -12.45 -5.29
CA ASP A 289 17.58 -13.43 -4.76
C ASP A 289 18.96 -12.85 -4.51
N LEU A 290 19.48 -12.14 -5.50
CA LEU A 290 20.83 -11.56 -5.45
C LEU A 290 20.87 -10.21 -4.74
N LEU A 291 19.72 -9.58 -4.52
CA LEU A 291 19.58 -8.21 -3.99
C LEU A 291 20.44 -7.20 -4.76
N LYS A 292 20.54 -7.40 -6.07
CA LYS A 292 21.23 -6.49 -6.99
C LYS A 292 20.24 -5.65 -7.76
N CYS A 293 20.50 -4.36 -7.89
CA CYS A 293 19.68 -3.49 -8.72
C CYS A 293 19.87 -3.85 -10.19
N ARG A 294 18.77 -4.27 -10.84
CA ARG A 294 18.70 -4.59 -12.27
C ARG A 294 18.52 -3.35 -13.12
N LYS A 295 17.68 -2.42 -12.66
CA LYS A 295 17.31 -1.22 -13.42
C LYS A 295 16.86 -0.09 -12.48
N VAL A 296 17.10 1.12 -12.91
CA VAL A 296 16.55 2.34 -12.33
C VAL A 296 15.67 3.00 -13.39
N LEU A 297 14.38 3.17 -13.07
CA LEU A 297 13.46 3.96 -13.88
C LEU A 297 13.48 5.38 -13.33
N LYS A 298 13.79 6.35 -14.18
CA LYS A 298 13.68 7.76 -13.83
C LYS A 298 12.24 8.22 -14.05
N LEU A 299 11.61 8.68 -13.00
CA LEU A 299 10.24 9.11 -13.02
C LEU A 299 10.07 10.23 -11.99
N PRO A 300 9.48 11.38 -12.33
CA PRO A 300 9.35 12.49 -11.39
C PRO A 300 8.43 12.09 -10.25
N PHE A 301 8.91 12.20 -9.02
CA PHE A 301 8.17 11.98 -7.79
C PHE A 301 7.27 10.73 -7.81
N PRO A 302 7.81 9.52 -8.05
CA PRO A 302 7.01 8.29 -8.10
C PRO A 302 6.51 7.94 -6.69
N ARG A 303 5.23 7.48 -6.59
CA ARG A 303 4.59 7.21 -5.30
C ARG A 303 4.08 5.78 -5.20
N GLY A 304 2.80 5.55 -5.50
CA GLY A 304 2.17 4.25 -5.38
C GLY A 304 2.59 3.28 -6.48
N LEU A 305 2.69 2.01 -6.11
CA LEU A 305 2.95 0.87 -7.00
C LEU A 305 1.84 -0.16 -6.84
N ALA A 306 1.36 -0.74 -7.94
CA ALA A 306 0.49 -1.91 -7.92
C ALA A 306 0.77 -2.82 -9.12
N LEU A 307 0.46 -4.12 -8.99
CA LEU A 307 0.43 -5.06 -10.10
C LEU A 307 -0.94 -5.06 -10.76
N ASN A 308 -0.99 -5.37 -12.05
CA ASN A 308 -2.26 -5.74 -12.69
C ASN A 308 -2.68 -7.17 -12.26
N SER A 309 -3.88 -7.60 -12.66
CA SER A 309 -4.50 -8.82 -12.14
C SER A 309 -3.76 -10.12 -12.50
N ASP A 310 -3.03 -10.17 -13.62
CA ASP A 310 -2.25 -11.32 -14.07
C ASP A 310 -0.76 -11.22 -13.74
N GLN A 311 -0.35 -10.10 -13.10
CA GLN A 311 1.04 -9.78 -12.75
C GLN A 311 1.98 -9.70 -13.96
N SER A 312 1.47 -9.35 -15.13
CA SER A 312 2.28 -9.09 -16.33
C SER A 312 2.82 -7.66 -16.37
N GLU A 313 2.12 -6.74 -15.71
CA GLU A 313 2.43 -5.31 -15.66
C GLU A 313 2.39 -4.77 -14.23
N PHE A 314 3.10 -3.68 -14.01
CA PHE A 314 2.93 -2.84 -12.83
C PHE A 314 2.61 -1.41 -13.25
N ILE A 315 1.82 -0.74 -12.42
CA ILE A 315 1.42 0.65 -12.58
C ILE A 315 2.09 1.50 -11.50
N ILE A 316 2.50 2.71 -11.86
CA ILE A 316 3.13 3.68 -10.96
C ILE A 316 2.36 4.98 -11.01
N SER A 317 1.99 5.52 -9.85
CA SER A 317 1.55 6.92 -9.75
C SER A 317 2.75 7.85 -9.57
N PHE A 318 2.75 9.00 -10.25
CA PHE A 318 3.91 9.90 -10.26
C PHE A 318 3.55 11.35 -10.61
N GLY A 319 4.50 12.24 -10.36
CA GLY A 319 4.46 13.64 -10.78
C GLY A 319 3.53 14.53 -9.98
N SER A 320 3.65 15.83 -10.21
CA SER A 320 2.76 16.86 -9.65
C SER A 320 1.38 16.87 -10.31
N ASN A 321 1.30 16.45 -11.58
CA ASN A 321 0.06 16.35 -12.36
C ASN A 321 -0.72 15.06 -12.11
N ILE A 322 -0.28 14.30 -11.09
CA ILE A 322 -1.05 13.17 -10.61
C ILE A 322 -1.38 12.18 -11.75
N ALA A 323 -0.34 11.68 -12.38
CA ALA A 323 -0.43 10.74 -13.49
C ALA A 323 -0.10 9.31 -13.07
N VAL A 324 -0.50 8.35 -13.88
CA VAL A 324 -0.06 6.96 -13.78
C VAL A 324 0.49 6.47 -15.12
N LYS A 325 1.42 5.52 -15.04
CA LYS A 325 1.96 4.79 -16.21
C LYS A 325 2.10 3.31 -15.90
N ARG A 326 2.00 2.49 -16.93
CA ARG A 326 2.19 1.04 -16.84
C ARG A 326 3.54 0.62 -17.41
N TYR A 327 4.12 -0.42 -16.80
CA TYR A 327 5.39 -1.01 -17.21
C TYR A 327 5.25 -2.52 -17.24
N GLN A 328 5.85 -3.16 -18.23
CA GLN A 328 5.90 -4.62 -18.33
C GLN A 328 6.87 -5.19 -17.28
N ILE A 329 6.45 -6.21 -16.55
CA ILE A 329 7.26 -6.86 -15.50
C ILE A 329 8.55 -7.48 -16.06
N ARG A 330 8.48 -8.19 -17.18
CA ARG A 330 9.64 -8.93 -17.72
C ARG A 330 10.71 -8.02 -18.30
N SER A 331 10.31 -7.04 -19.09
CA SER A 331 11.24 -6.16 -19.80
C SER A 331 11.60 -4.88 -19.04
N LEU A 332 10.79 -4.53 -18.03
CA LEU A 332 10.84 -3.25 -17.32
C LEU A 332 10.77 -2.04 -18.28
N LYS A 333 10.10 -2.23 -19.42
CA LYS A 333 9.82 -1.17 -20.40
C LYS A 333 8.43 -0.60 -20.15
N GLU A 334 8.27 0.68 -20.45
CA GLU A 334 6.99 1.36 -20.46
C GLU A 334 6.05 0.67 -21.47
N VAL A 335 4.78 0.53 -21.10
CA VAL A 335 3.72 0.11 -22.01
C VAL A 335 3.33 1.33 -22.85
N GLU A 336 3.34 1.18 -24.16
CA GLU A 336 2.98 2.27 -25.08
C GLU A 336 1.57 2.78 -24.81
N ASN A 337 1.39 4.10 -24.91
CA ASN A 337 0.10 4.79 -24.71
C ASN A 337 -0.57 4.51 -23.34
N SER A 338 0.22 4.15 -22.31
CA SER A 338 -0.31 3.83 -20.98
C SER A 338 -0.36 5.01 -20.01
N LEU A 339 -0.05 6.21 -20.46
CA LEU A 339 -0.13 7.41 -19.63
C LEU A 339 -1.59 7.80 -19.40
N ILE A 340 -1.99 7.89 -18.13
CA ILE A 340 -3.28 8.44 -17.72
C ILE A 340 -2.97 9.64 -16.83
N GLU A 341 -3.44 10.82 -17.23
CA GLU A 341 -3.27 12.07 -16.49
C GLU A 341 -4.51 12.44 -15.69
N ASN A 342 -4.39 13.41 -14.81
CA ASN A 342 -5.50 13.94 -14.01
C ASN A 342 -6.26 12.87 -13.21
N THR A 343 -5.51 11.89 -12.69
CA THR A 343 -6.08 10.76 -11.95
C THR A 343 -6.61 11.11 -10.56
N GLY A 344 -6.35 12.32 -10.09
CA GLY A 344 -6.69 12.73 -8.73
C GLY A 344 -5.82 12.08 -7.65
N ILE A 345 -4.85 11.22 -7.98
CA ILE A 345 -4.06 10.46 -7.01
C ILE A 345 -2.92 11.32 -6.47
N SER A 346 -2.98 11.70 -5.21
CA SER A 346 -1.86 12.29 -4.47
C SER A 346 -1.39 11.43 -3.30
N GLY A 347 -2.05 10.29 -3.10
CA GLY A 347 -1.73 9.31 -2.05
C GLY A 347 -0.44 8.55 -2.29
N SER A 348 0.04 7.90 -1.23
CA SER A 348 1.25 7.08 -1.26
C SER A 348 1.01 5.66 -1.72
N HIS A 349 -0.23 5.18 -1.66
CA HIS A 349 -0.60 3.83 -2.02
C HIS A 349 -1.45 3.79 -3.27
N LEU A 350 -1.19 2.80 -4.09
CA LEU A 350 -2.00 2.39 -5.20
C LEU A 350 -2.30 0.91 -4.99
N VAL A 351 -3.56 0.55 -4.93
CA VAL A 351 -4.00 -0.81 -4.58
C VAL A 351 -4.82 -1.38 -5.72
N ASN A 352 -4.46 -2.56 -6.23
CA ASN A 352 -5.27 -3.24 -7.22
C ASN A 352 -6.49 -3.91 -6.55
N TRP A 353 -7.66 -3.34 -6.75
CA TRP A 353 -8.92 -3.82 -6.20
C TRP A 353 -9.27 -5.24 -6.64
N LEU A 354 -9.02 -5.59 -7.91
CA LEU A 354 -9.28 -6.94 -8.43
C LEU A 354 -8.38 -8.02 -7.80
N ALA A 355 -7.18 -7.65 -7.34
CA ALA A 355 -6.29 -8.57 -6.65
C ALA A 355 -6.81 -8.92 -5.25
N PHE A 356 -7.41 -7.96 -4.54
CA PHE A 356 -8.03 -8.18 -3.23
C PHE A 356 -9.24 -9.13 -3.28
N GLN A 357 -9.93 -9.20 -4.42
CA GLN A 357 -11.09 -10.09 -4.58
C GLN A 357 -10.72 -11.56 -4.77
N LYS A 358 -9.44 -11.85 -5.04
CA LYS A 358 -8.94 -13.20 -5.34
C LYS A 358 -8.14 -13.83 -4.19
N GLY A 359 -7.89 -13.09 -3.13
CA GLY A 359 -7.11 -13.49 -1.93
C GLY A 359 -8.02 -13.91 -0.75
#